data_3b7a3098c613f8c57c4a142e53c9e11a
#
_entry.id   3b7a3098c613f8c57c4a142e53c9e11a
#
_cell.length_a   1.000
_cell.length_b   1.000
_cell.length_c   1.000
_cell.angle_alpha   90.00
_cell.angle_beta   90.00
_cell.angle_gamma   90.00
#
_symmetry.space_group_name_H-M   'P 1'
#
loop_
_entity.id
_entity.type
_entity.pdbx_description
1 polymer ?
#
loop_
_entity_poly.entity_id
_entity_poly.type
_entity_poly.pdbx_seq_one_letter_code
_entity_poly.pdbx_strand_id
1 'polypeptide(L)'
;DPNYTDVIELDLSTVEASLSGPKRPQDLIFLSDMKSSFENSVTAPAGNQGHGLDKSEFDKKAEINFKDGSKATMKTGDIAIAAITSCTNTSNPYVMLGAGLVAKKAVEKGL
;
A
#
# COMPACT_ATOMS: atom_id res chain seq x y z
N ASP A 1 26.24 33.83 8.28
CA ASP A 1 25.24 32.81 8.06
C ASP A 1 24.27 33.22 6.93
N PRO A 2 23.82 32.31 6.09
CA PRO A 2 22.85 32.64 5.06
C PRO A 2 21.55 33.17 5.67
N ASN A 3 20.92 34.09 4.97
CA ASN A 3 19.60 34.58 5.34
C ASN A 3 18.56 33.81 4.49
N TYR A 4 17.81 32.89 5.10
CA TYR A 4 16.83 32.04 4.42
C TYR A 4 15.48 32.74 4.35
N THR A 5 14.77 32.55 3.26
CA THR A 5 13.40 33.04 3.09
C THR A 5 12.43 32.28 3.99
N ASP A 6 12.71 30.99 4.23
CA ASP A 6 11.89 30.12 5.08
C ASP A 6 12.75 28.99 5.65
N VAL A 7 12.33 28.44 6.78
CA VAL A 7 13.00 27.32 7.47
C VAL A 7 11.96 26.27 7.80
N ILE A 8 12.20 25.04 7.37
CA ILE A 8 11.36 23.89 7.67
C ILE A 8 12.13 22.94 8.57
N GLU A 9 11.53 22.55 9.68
CA GLU A 9 12.10 21.59 10.62
C GLU A 9 11.34 20.27 10.55
N LEU A 10 12.06 19.16 10.53
CA LEU A 10 11.51 17.80 10.59
C LEU A 10 12.18 17.03 11.72
N ASP A 11 11.39 16.60 12.69
CA ASP A 11 11.84 15.65 13.70
C ASP A 11 11.80 14.23 13.13
N LEU A 12 12.98 13.64 12.90
CA LEU A 12 13.09 12.29 12.34
C LEU A 12 12.50 11.21 13.24
N SER A 13 12.32 11.47 14.53
CA SER A 13 11.66 10.52 15.44
C SER A 13 10.18 10.35 15.17
N THR A 14 9.56 11.28 14.45
CA THR A 14 8.15 11.23 14.05
C THR A 14 7.91 10.48 12.73
N VAL A 15 8.99 10.06 12.06
CA VAL A 15 8.88 9.34 10.78
C VAL A 15 8.54 7.88 11.03
N GLU A 16 7.38 7.47 10.57
CA GLU A 16 6.87 6.10 10.67
C GLU A 16 6.74 5.45 9.29
N ALA A 17 6.70 4.10 9.29
CA ALA A 17 6.39 3.36 8.07
C ALA A 17 5.01 3.75 7.57
N SER A 18 4.93 4.19 6.32
CA SER A 18 3.72 4.76 5.75
C SER A 18 3.55 4.41 4.28
N LEU A 19 2.33 4.55 3.81
CA LEU A 19 1.91 4.39 2.43
C LEU A 19 1.19 5.66 1.98
N SER A 20 0.96 5.79 0.70
CA SER A 20 0.18 6.90 0.14
C SER A 20 -0.95 6.37 -0.72
N GLY A 21 -2.09 7.00 -0.63
CA GLY A 21 -3.26 6.64 -1.42
C GLY A 21 -4.57 6.85 -0.66
N PRO A 22 -5.71 6.47 -1.28
CA PRO A 22 -5.84 5.60 -2.47
C PRO A 22 -5.53 6.27 -3.81
N LYS A 23 -5.49 7.58 -3.90
CA LYS A 23 -5.44 8.26 -5.20
C LYS A 23 -4.24 9.17 -5.42
N ARG A 24 -3.68 9.77 -4.37
CA ARG A 24 -2.67 10.82 -4.48
C ARG A 24 -1.47 10.57 -3.57
N PRO A 25 -0.25 10.99 -3.95
CA PRO A 25 0.94 10.80 -3.12
C PRO A 25 0.88 11.50 -1.76
N GLN A 26 0.17 12.62 -1.67
CA GLN A 26 0.01 13.38 -0.42
C GLN A 26 -1.00 12.77 0.55
N ASP A 27 -1.78 11.79 0.14
CA ASP A 27 -2.71 11.06 1.01
C ASP A 27 -1.90 10.06 1.86
N LEU A 28 -1.19 10.57 2.86
CA LEU A 28 -0.33 9.78 3.73
C LEU A 28 -1.17 8.95 4.71
N ILE A 29 -0.84 7.66 4.82
CA ILE A 29 -1.47 6.73 5.77
C ILE A 29 -0.35 5.98 6.48
N PHE A 30 -0.32 6.03 7.80
CA PHE A 30 0.59 5.21 8.59
C PHE A 30 0.23 3.73 8.48
N LEU A 31 1.24 2.88 8.48
CA LEU A 31 1.02 1.44 8.32
C LEU A 31 0.15 0.86 9.45
N SER A 32 0.26 1.41 10.66
CA SER A 32 -0.61 1.09 11.80
C SER A 32 -2.10 1.32 11.52
N ASP A 33 -2.42 2.35 10.72
CA ASP A 33 -3.80 2.77 10.45
C ASP A 33 -4.35 2.20 9.13
N MET A 34 -3.55 1.42 8.40
CA MET A 34 -3.87 0.98 7.04
C MET A 34 -5.20 0.24 6.97
N LYS A 35 -5.46 -0.68 7.92
CA LYS A 35 -6.69 -1.45 7.94
C LYS A 35 -7.92 -0.56 8.14
N SER A 36 -7.91 0.27 9.17
CA SER A 36 -9.05 1.16 9.47
C SER A 36 -9.25 2.20 8.37
N SER A 37 -8.17 2.72 7.80
CA SER A 37 -8.23 3.64 6.67
C SER A 37 -8.87 3.00 5.45
N PHE A 38 -8.49 1.76 5.12
CA PHE A 38 -9.10 1.02 4.02
C PHE A 38 -10.60 0.78 4.26
N GLU A 39 -10.98 0.24 5.43
CA GLU A 39 -12.37 -0.03 5.76
C GLU A 39 -13.24 1.24 5.69
N ASN A 40 -12.73 2.36 6.17
CA ASN A 40 -13.42 3.65 6.07
C ASN A 40 -13.53 4.14 4.62
N SER A 41 -12.46 3.99 3.82
CA SER A 41 -12.42 4.46 2.44
C SER A 41 -13.40 3.73 1.54
N VAL A 42 -13.69 2.45 1.79
CA VAL A 42 -14.64 1.66 0.98
C VAL A 42 -16.04 2.28 1.02
N THR A 43 -16.51 2.67 2.19
CA THR A 43 -17.87 3.19 2.37
C THR A 43 -17.98 4.71 2.37
N ALA A 44 -16.84 5.42 2.50
CA ALA A 44 -16.85 6.88 2.42
C ALA A 44 -17.38 7.36 1.06
N PRO A 45 -18.03 8.52 1.00
CA PRO A 45 -18.54 9.08 -0.25
C PRO A 45 -17.50 9.09 -1.36
N ALA A 46 -17.90 8.75 -2.58
CA ALA A 46 -17.01 8.74 -3.73
C ALA A 46 -16.34 10.11 -3.90
N GLY A 47 -15.01 10.13 -3.95
CA GLY A 47 -14.21 11.35 -3.99
C GLY A 47 -12.71 11.06 -3.93
N ASN A 48 -11.96 11.95 -3.29
CA ASN A 48 -10.50 11.83 -3.24
C ASN A 48 -10.02 10.59 -2.47
N GLN A 49 -10.69 10.25 -1.36
CA GLN A 49 -10.28 9.14 -0.48
C GLN A 49 -11.37 8.09 -0.30
N GLY A 50 -12.57 8.30 -0.86
CA GLY A 50 -13.70 7.40 -0.73
C GLY A 50 -14.04 6.67 -2.02
N HIS A 51 -14.58 5.46 -1.89
CA HIS A 51 -15.03 4.63 -3.01
C HIS A 51 -16.56 4.62 -3.17
N GLY A 52 -17.30 5.03 -2.15
CA GLY A 52 -18.77 5.12 -2.18
C GLY A 52 -19.46 3.77 -2.33
N LEU A 53 -18.87 2.71 -1.82
CA LEU A 53 -19.41 1.38 -1.91
C LEU A 53 -20.29 1.06 -0.70
N ASP A 54 -21.24 0.13 -0.87
CA ASP A 54 -22.05 -0.38 0.23
C ASP A 54 -21.23 -1.34 1.12
N LYS A 55 -21.61 -1.46 2.39
CA LYS A 55 -20.96 -2.41 3.32
C LYS A 55 -21.03 -3.86 2.86
N SER A 56 -22.04 -4.24 2.10
CA SER A 56 -22.15 -5.58 1.51
C SER A 56 -21.03 -5.92 0.53
N GLU A 57 -20.33 -4.91 0.01
CA GLU A 57 -19.18 -5.13 -0.88
C GLU A 57 -17.99 -5.81 -0.18
N PHE A 58 -17.89 -5.72 1.15
CA PHE A 58 -16.83 -6.42 1.91
C PHE A 58 -16.95 -7.94 1.84
N ASP A 59 -18.16 -8.46 1.66
CA ASP A 59 -18.41 -9.90 1.61
C ASP A 59 -18.32 -10.47 0.19
N LYS A 60 -18.16 -9.61 -0.81
CA LYS A 60 -18.02 -10.04 -2.20
C LYS A 60 -16.74 -10.82 -2.42
N LYS A 61 -16.90 -11.93 -3.13
CA LYS A 61 -15.80 -12.82 -3.51
C LYS A 61 -15.87 -13.09 -5.01
N ALA A 62 -14.70 -13.25 -5.61
CA ALA A 62 -14.54 -13.67 -7.00
C ALA A 62 -13.64 -14.89 -7.07
N GLU A 63 -14.04 -15.91 -7.80
CA GLU A 63 -13.19 -17.06 -8.08
C GLU A 63 -12.23 -16.73 -9.23
N ILE A 64 -10.97 -17.03 -9.04
CA ILE A 64 -9.93 -16.91 -10.07
C ILE A 64 -9.53 -18.31 -10.48
N ASN A 65 -9.52 -18.55 -11.78
CA ASN A 65 -9.05 -19.79 -12.38
C ASN A 65 -7.69 -19.50 -13.06
N PHE A 66 -6.64 -20.14 -12.59
CA PHE A 66 -5.32 -20.01 -13.18
C PHE A 66 -5.14 -20.94 -14.40
N LYS A 67 -4.17 -20.62 -15.24
CA LYS A 67 -3.89 -21.40 -16.46
C LYS A 67 -3.44 -22.85 -16.18
N ASP A 68 -2.88 -23.10 -15.02
CA ASP A 68 -2.44 -24.41 -14.54
C ASP A 68 -3.58 -25.24 -13.95
N GLY A 69 -4.81 -24.71 -13.97
CA GLY A 69 -6.01 -25.36 -13.42
C GLY A 69 -6.23 -25.13 -11.92
N SER A 70 -5.31 -24.47 -11.23
CA SER A 70 -5.51 -24.09 -9.84
C SER A 70 -6.55 -22.98 -9.71
N LYS A 71 -7.14 -22.86 -8.52
CA LYS A 71 -8.17 -21.87 -8.22
C LYS A 71 -7.80 -21.09 -6.97
N ALA A 72 -8.17 -19.82 -6.96
CA ALA A 72 -8.10 -18.98 -5.78
C ALA A 72 -9.38 -18.16 -5.63
N THR A 73 -9.65 -17.69 -4.43
CA THR A 73 -10.77 -16.78 -4.17
C THR A 73 -10.20 -15.44 -3.76
N MET A 74 -10.57 -14.39 -4.46
CA MET A 74 -10.32 -13.01 -4.07
C MET A 74 -11.54 -12.40 -3.38
N LYS A 75 -11.28 -11.53 -2.42
CA LYS A 75 -12.31 -10.75 -1.72
C LYS A 75 -11.95 -9.26 -1.76
N THR A 76 -12.88 -8.43 -1.40
CA THR A 76 -12.64 -6.98 -1.26
C THR A 76 -11.50 -6.72 -0.27
N GLY A 77 -10.51 -5.97 -0.71
CA GLY A 77 -9.29 -5.66 0.07
C GLY A 77 -8.07 -6.51 -0.27
N ASP A 78 -8.22 -7.58 -1.03
CA ASP A 78 -7.08 -8.36 -1.50
C ASP A 78 -6.26 -7.56 -2.52
N ILE A 79 -4.95 -7.73 -2.47
CA ILE A 79 -4.01 -7.05 -3.38
C ILE A 79 -3.98 -7.82 -4.71
N ALA A 80 -4.50 -7.21 -5.75
CA ALA A 80 -4.50 -7.82 -7.09
C ALA A 80 -3.19 -7.60 -7.85
N ILE A 81 -2.51 -6.50 -7.61
CA ILE A 81 -1.26 -6.13 -8.29
C ILE A 81 -0.32 -5.52 -7.26
N ALA A 82 0.91 -6.02 -7.24
CA ALA A 82 2.02 -5.40 -6.52
C ALA A 82 3.20 -5.28 -7.48
N ALA A 83 3.76 -4.07 -7.61
CA ALA A 83 4.86 -3.82 -8.54
C ALA A 83 5.83 -2.80 -7.95
N ILE A 84 7.12 -3.03 -8.19
CA ILE A 84 8.17 -2.04 -7.97
C ILE A 84 8.45 -1.39 -9.32
N THR A 85 8.22 -0.08 -9.39
CA THR A 85 8.42 0.67 -10.64
C THR A 85 9.54 1.69 -10.49
N SER A 86 9.85 2.40 -11.56
CA SER A 86 10.92 3.41 -11.60
C SER A 86 10.70 4.50 -10.54
N CYS A 87 11.63 4.58 -9.60
CA CYS A 87 11.62 5.54 -8.51
C CYS A 87 13.06 5.69 -7.98
N THR A 88 13.33 6.72 -7.21
CA THR A 88 14.68 6.96 -6.65
C THR A 88 15.16 5.77 -5.82
N ASN A 89 14.28 5.12 -5.07
CA ASN A 89 14.63 3.96 -4.23
C ASN A 89 15.08 2.74 -5.05
N THR A 90 14.58 2.57 -6.27
CA THR A 90 14.96 1.43 -7.13
C THR A 90 16.38 1.54 -7.68
N SER A 91 17.01 2.70 -7.59
CA SER A 91 18.43 2.89 -7.91
C SER A 91 19.37 2.50 -6.77
N ASN A 92 18.85 2.18 -5.59
CA ASN A 92 19.63 1.71 -4.45
C ASN A 92 19.65 0.16 -4.42
N PRO A 93 20.78 -0.48 -4.72
CA PRO A 93 20.86 -1.95 -4.80
C PRO A 93 20.58 -2.63 -3.45
N TYR A 94 20.90 -2.01 -2.33
CA TYR A 94 20.65 -2.59 -1.00
C TYR A 94 19.16 -2.70 -0.70
N VAL A 95 18.38 -1.68 -1.08
CA VAL A 95 16.91 -1.70 -0.92
C VAL A 95 16.29 -2.78 -1.80
N MET A 96 16.76 -2.93 -3.04
CA MET A 96 16.28 -3.96 -3.96
C MET A 96 16.63 -5.37 -3.52
N LEU A 97 17.86 -5.57 -3.02
CA LEU A 97 18.27 -6.85 -2.42
C LEU A 97 17.45 -7.16 -1.16
N GLY A 98 17.20 -6.16 -0.32
CA GLY A 98 16.35 -6.29 0.86
C GLY A 98 14.94 -6.75 0.49
N ALA A 99 14.31 -6.13 -0.50
CA ALA A 99 12.98 -6.51 -0.99
C ALA A 99 12.98 -7.96 -1.53
N GLY A 100 13.99 -8.34 -2.30
CA GLY A 100 14.14 -9.71 -2.81
C GLY A 100 14.31 -10.75 -1.70
N LEU A 101 15.08 -10.44 -0.66
CA LEU A 101 15.26 -11.31 0.50
C LEU A 101 13.97 -11.46 1.33
N VAL A 102 13.19 -10.40 1.47
CA VAL A 102 11.87 -10.46 2.13
C VAL A 102 10.94 -11.38 1.36
N ALA A 103 10.84 -11.19 0.03
CA ALA A 103 10.01 -12.04 -0.83
C ALA A 103 10.43 -13.52 -0.76
N LYS A 104 11.75 -13.80 -0.83
CA LYS A 104 12.28 -15.17 -0.70
C LYS A 104 11.87 -15.81 0.63
N LYS A 105 12.09 -15.10 1.74
CA LYS A 105 11.75 -15.61 3.07
C LYS A 105 10.24 -15.81 3.27
N ALA A 106 9.42 -14.95 2.67
CA ALA A 106 7.97 -15.10 2.69
C ALA A 106 7.55 -16.41 2.02
N VAL A 107 8.05 -16.66 0.81
CA VAL A 107 7.78 -17.91 0.07
C VAL A 107 8.26 -19.14 0.85
N GLU A 108 9.47 -19.10 1.44
CA GLU A 108 10.01 -20.20 2.26
C GLU A 108 9.15 -20.50 3.50
N LYS A 109 8.37 -19.53 3.97
CA LYS A 109 7.43 -19.66 5.10
C LYS A 109 5.99 -19.99 4.67
N GLY A 110 5.75 -20.14 3.37
CA GLY A 110 4.43 -20.46 2.81
C GLY A 110 3.45 -19.30 2.75
N LEU A 111 3.96 -18.07 2.70
CA LEU A 111 3.17 -16.85 2.52
C LEU A 111 3.07 -16.48 1.04
#